data_ea4e24e0ae4caf9e60727d34f5d1230c
#
_entry.id   ea4e24e0ae4caf9e60727d34f5d1230c
#
_cell.length_a   1.000
_cell.length_b   1.000
_cell.length_c   1.000
_cell.angle_alpha   90.00
_cell.angle_beta   90.00
_cell.angle_gamma   90.00
#
_symmetry.space_group_name_H-M   'P 1'
#
loop_
_entity.id
_entity.type
_entity.pdbx_description
1 polymer ?
#
loop_
_entity_poly.entity_id
_entity_poly.type
_entity_poly.pdbx_seq_one_letter_code
_entity_poly.pdbx_strand_id
1 'polypeptide(L)'
;MCSSDLPRQIFDFCNDKDYKVEVLINNAGYGIKTPFHETPMEDEEDFIRVLGTSVIALTKIFLPSMMESQNGKIMIVSSVASFSPPSAIQALYGPIKTFMNRFSDSININYNHLGISSTALCPGFTVTEFHTASGVQDEMDRVPSFLKFSAERIAKEGVEAMFAGKPICVPTMTYKILVFMLKNFPASILSLFGRKLAPGRYDK
;
A
#
# COMPACT_ATOMS: atom_id res chain seq x y z
N MET A 1 -16.25 0.32 14.57
CA MET A 1 -16.42 -1.16 14.62
C MET A 1 -16.06 -1.73 13.24
N CYS A 2 -14.79 -1.99 12.98
CA CYS A 2 -14.41 -2.73 11.78
C CYS A 2 -14.62 -4.21 12.10
N SER A 3 -15.75 -4.77 11.66
CA SER A 3 -16.12 -6.15 11.98
C SER A 3 -15.04 -7.08 11.46
N SER A 4 -14.53 -7.97 12.29
CA SER A 4 -13.57 -9.03 11.93
C SER A 4 -14.10 -9.93 10.80
N ASP A 5 -15.39 -9.83 10.49
CA ASP A 5 -16.11 -10.60 9.49
C ASP A 5 -16.24 -9.96 8.11
N LEU A 6 -15.81 -8.70 7.92
CA LEU A 6 -16.00 -8.00 6.64
C LEU A 6 -15.40 -8.75 5.42
N PRO A 7 -14.18 -9.31 5.48
CA PRO A 7 -13.65 -10.10 4.39
C PRO A 7 -14.56 -11.31 4.03
N ARG A 8 -15.15 -11.95 5.01
CA ARG A 8 -16.08 -13.05 4.82
C ARG A 8 -17.39 -12.58 4.19
N GLN A 9 -17.94 -11.46 4.66
CA GLN A 9 -19.17 -10.89 4.09
C GLN A 9 -18.99 -10.51 2.61
N ILE A 10 -17.82 -9.94 2.23
CA ILE A 10 -17.50 -9.64 0.82
C ILE A 10 -17.47 -10.94 -0.01
N PHE A 11 -16.83 -11.96 0.50
CA PHE A 11 -16.74 -13.26 -0.18
C PHE A 11 -18.12 -13.90 -0.35
N ASP A 12 -18.92 -13.95 0.72
CA ASP A 12 -20.26 -14.51 0.70
C ASP A 12 -21.17 -13.73 -0.26
N PHE A 13 -21.08 -12.40 -0.29
CA PHE A 13 -21.79 -11.57 -1.28
C PHE A 13 -21.40 -11.93 -2.72
N CYS A 14 -20.12 -12.13 -3.00
CA CYS A 14 -19.69 -12.54 -4.34
C CYS A 14 -20.23 -13.92 -4.73
N ASN A 15 -20.22 -14.86 -3.80
CA ASN A 15 -20.76 -16.22 -4.03
C ASN A 15 -22.29 -16.21 -4.22
N ASP A 16 -23.02 -15.44 -3.42
CA ASP A 16 -24.49 -15.32 -3.56
C ASP A 16 -24.91 -14.72 -4.91
N LYS A 17 -24.02 -13.96 -5.55
CA LYS A 17 -24.22 -13.40 -6.89
C LYS A 17 -23.59 -14.20 -8.01
N ASP A 18 -22.97 -15.35 -7.71
CA ASP A 18 -22.21 -16.18 -8.65
C ASP A 18 -21.10 -15.39 -9.39
N TYR A 19 -20.47 -14.43 -8.69
CA TYR A 19 -19.36 -13.65 -9.24
C TYR A 19 -18.06 -14.43 -9.13
N LYS A 20 -17.37 -14.60 -10.26
CA LYS A 20 -16.00 -15.12 -10.31
C LYS A 20 -15.01 -13.96 -10.19
N VAL A 21 -14.36 -13.87 -9.05
CA VAL A 21 -13.39 -12.79 -8.79
C VAL A 21 -12.02 -13.17 -9.36
N GLU A 22 -11.66 -12.59 -10.49
CA GLU A 22 -10.34 -12.77 -11.13
C GLU A 22 -9.35 -11.67 -10.74
N VAL A 23 -9.84 -10.54 -10.27
CA VAL A 23 -9.02 -9.37 -9.86
C VAL A 23 -9.40 -8.94 -8.45
N LEU A 24 -8.43 -8.95 -7.54
CA LEU A 24 -8.56 -8.47 -6.17
C LEU A 24 -7.66 -7.25 -5.96
N ILE A 25 -8.25 -6.08 -5.68
CA ILE A 25 -7.51 -4.85 -5.39
C ILE A 25 -7.69 -4.48 -3.92
N ASN A 26 -6.66 -4.72 -3.13
CA ASN A 26 -6.57 -4.31 -1.73
C ASN A 26 -6.11 -2.86 -1.65
N ASN A 27 -7.06 -1.92 -1.66
CA ASN A 27 -6.81 -0.49 -1.71
C ASN A 27 -7.08 0.25 -0.40
N ALA A 28 -7.97 -0.28 0.46
CA ALA A 28 -8.36 0.39 1.70
C ALA A 28 -7.16 0.73 2.58
N GLY A 29 -7.14 1.93 3.14
CA GLY A 29 -6.08 2.37 4.01
C GLY A 29 -6.24 3.83 4.41
N TYR A 30 -5.62 4.19 5.51
CA TYR A 30 -5.56 5.56 6.07
C TYR A 30 -4.23 5.74 6.80
N GLY A 31 -3.97 6.92 7.33
CA GLY A 31 -2.83 7.24 8.20
C GLY A 31 -3.29 7.69 9.56
N ILE A 32 -2.42 7.59 10.56
CA ILE A 32 -2.64 8.10 11.92
C ILE A 32 -1.76 9.33 12.10
N LYS A 33 -2.35 10.47 12.48
CA LYS A 33 -1.63 11.74 12.65
C LYS A 33 -0.96 11.87 14.03
N THR A 34 -1.59 11.29 15.04
CA THR A 34 -1.12 11.38 16.43
C THR A 34 0.23 10.68 16.63
N PRO A 35 1.12 11.21 17.48
CA PRO A 35 2.34 10.53 17.86
C PRO A 35 2.07 9.15 18.45
N PHE A 36 2.95 8.18 18.21
CA PHE A 36 2.74 6.79 18.62
C PHE A 36 2.43 6.63 20.13
N HIS A 37 3.12 7.38 21.00
CA HIS A 37 2.91 7.30 22.44
C HIS A 37 1.61 7.95 22.93
N GLU A 38 0.93 8.71 22.08
CA GLU A 38 -0.37 9.36 22.36
C GLU A 38 -1.54 8.63 21.68
N THR A 39 -1.24 7.75 20.72
CA THR A 39 -2.27 7.00 20.00
C THR A 39 -2.79 5.86 20.87
N PRO A 40 -4.12 5.73 21.09
CA PRO A 40 -4.69 4.58 21.76
C PRO A 40 -4.32 3.27 21.06
N MET A 41 -4.07 2.21 21.82
CA MET A 41 -3.73 0.90 21.25
C MET A 41 -4.82 0.35 20.34
N GLU A 42 -6.08 0.65 20.61
CA GLU A 42 -7.23 0.27 19.78
C GLU A 42 -7.12 0.86 18.36
N ASP A 43 -6.70 2.11 18.24
CA ASP A 43 -6.51 2.77 16.93
C ASP A 43 -5.35 2.16 16.16
N GLU A 44 -4.25 1.78 16.86
CA GLU A 44 -3.12 1.07 16.23
C GLU A 44 -3.52 -0.34 15.78
N GLU A 45 -4.33 -1.05 16.57
CA GLU A 45 -4.86 -2.37 16.19
C GLU A 45 -5.81 -2.27 14.99
N ASP A 46 -6.68 -1.27 14.94
CA ASP A 46 -7.56 -1.02 13.80
C ASP A 46 -6.77 -0.65 12.56
N PHE A 47 -5.71 0.14 12.72
CA PHE A 47 -4.80 0.47 11.64
C PHE A 47 -4.13 -0.79 11.04
N ILE A 48 -3.57 -1.67 11.89
CA ILE A 48 -2.99 -2.94 11.47
C ILE A 48 -4.06 -3.83 10.84
N ARG A 49 -5.26 -3.83 11.38
CA ARG A 49 -6.39 -4.62 10.85
C ARG A 49 -6.75 -4.20 9.45
N VAL A 50 -6.90 -2.91 9.19
CA VAL A 50 -7.27 -2.40 7.86
C VAL A 50 -6.13 -2.57 6.85
N LEU A 51 -4.90 -2.17 7.19
CA LEU A 51 -3.79 -2.15 6.24
C LEU A 51 -3.06 -3.49 6.10
N GLY A 52 -3.25 -4.40 7.04
CA GLY A 52 -2.54 -5.68 7.10
C GLY A 52 -3.47 -6.90 7.11
N THR A 53 -4.15 -7.12 8.23
CA THR A 53 -4.93 -8.36 8.44
C THR A 53 -6.05 -8.54 7.42
N SER A 54 -6.76 -7.46 7.05
CA SER A 54 -7.83 -7.55 6.04
C SER A 54 -7.30 -7.92 4.66
N VAL A 55 -6.12 -7.40 4.27
CA VAL A 55 -5.44 -7.73 3.01
C VAL A 55 -5.10 -9.21 2.96
N ILE A 56 -4.55 -9.75 4.06
CA ILE A 56 -4.24 -11.19 4.18
C ILE A 56 -5.52 -12.01 4.11
N ALA A 57 -6.56 -11.63 4.85
CA ALA A 57 -7.83 -12.35 4.91
C ALA A 57 -8.53 -12.39 3.55
N LEU A 58 -8.66 -11.25 2.86
CA LEU A 58 -9.23 -11.18 1.52
C LEU A 58 -8.42 -12.01 0.51
N THR A 59 -7.11 -11.87 0.53
CA THR A 59 -6.24 -12.67 -0.35
C THR A 59 -6.45 -14.16 -0.09
N LYS A 60 -6.44 -14.57 1.18
CA LYS A 60 -6.58 -15.99 1.56
C LYS A 60 -7.93 -16.59 1.17
N ILE A 61 -9.02 -15.81 1.24
CA ILE A 61 -10.36 -16.32 0.99
C ILE A 61 -10.66 -16.43 -0.52
N PHE A 62 -10.09 -15.52 -1.37
CA PHE A 62 -10.27 -15.57 -2.82
C PHE A 62 -9.24 -16.43 -3.55
N LEU A 63 -8.09 -16.70 -2.94
CA LEU A 63 -6.99 -17.44 -3.56
C LEU A 63 -7.40 -18.84 -4.09
N PRO A 64 -8.19 -19.66 -3.37
CA PRO A 64 -8.57 -21.00 -3.85
C PRO A 64 -9.31 -20.98 -5.19
N SER A 65 -10.28 -20.09 -5.37
CA SER A 65 -11.04 -19.98 -6.63
C SER A 65 -10.16 -19.48 -7.79
N MET A 66 -9.22 -18.58 -7.50
CA MET A 66 -8.21 -18.14 -8.48
C MET A 66 -7.27 -19.29 -8.89
N MET A 67 -6.91 -20.17 -7.94
CA MET A 67 -6.09 -21.35 -8.23
C MET A 67 -6.82 -22.36 -9.11
N GLU A 68 -8.11 -22.61 -8.84
CA GLU A 68 -8.94 -23.51 -9.67
C GLU A 68 -9.06 -22.99 -11.11
N SER A 69 -9.25 -21.69 -11.29
CA SER A 69 -9.35 -21.09 -12.61
C SER A 69 -8.00 -20.88 -13.29
N GLN A 70 -6.89 -21.05 -12.58
CA GLN A 70 -5.52 -20.71 -13.01
C GLN A 70 -5.42 -19.27 -13.54
N ASN A 71 -6.24 -18.37 -13.01
CA ASN A 71 -6.33 -16.97 -13.40
C ASN A 71 -6.62 -16.09 -12.17
N GLY A 72 -5.62 -15.38 -11.67
CA GLY A 72 -5.78 -14.46 -10.55
C GLY A 72 -4.82 -13.30 -10.62
N LYS A 73 -5.35 -12.08 -10.45
CA LYS A 73 -4.57 -10.85 -10.37
C LYS A 73 -4.85 -10.18 -9.04
N ILE A 74 -3.82 -10.02 -8.24
CA ILE A 74 -3.91 -9.36 -6.94
C ILE A 74 -3.12 -8.07 -7.01
N MET A 75 -3.72 -6.96 -6.56
CA MET A 75 -3.02 -5.72 -6.33
C MET A 75 -3.09 -5.36 -4.85
N ILE A 76 -1.97 -5.01 -4.25
CA ILE A 76 -1.90 -4.48 -2.89
C ILE A 76 -1.38 -3.05 -2.98
N VAL A 77 -2.21 -2.08 -2.59
CA VAL A 77 -1.81 -0.67 -2.58
C VAL A 77 -0.92 -0.43 -1.36
N SER A 78 0.37 -0.43 -1.65
CA SER A 78 1.45 -0.15 -0.71
C SER A 78 1.78 1.36 -0.70
N SER A 79 3.05 1.73 -0.67
CA SER A 79 3.54 3.12 -0.71
C SER A 79 5.04 3.14 -0.98
N VAL A 80 5.57 4.27 -1.48
CA VAL A 80 7.02 4.55 -1.46
C VAL A 80 7.58 4.59 -0.03
N ALA A 81 6.74 4.80 0.98
CA ALA A 81 7.13 4.72 2.39
C ALA A 81 7.69 3.34 2.77
N SER A 82 7.34 2.28 2.03
CA SER A 82 7.91 0.93 2.21
C SER A 82 9.41 0.84 1.91
N PHE A 83 9.97 1.83 1.24
CA PHE A 83 11.40 1.93 0.91
C PHE A 83 12.11 3.03 1.69
N SER A 84 11.36 3.88 2.39
CA SER A 84 11.90 5.05 3.12
C SER A 84 12.53 4.64 4.45
N PRO A 85 13.48 5.42 4.96
CA PRO A 85 13.91 5.33 6.35
C PRO A 85 12.72 5.50 7.31
N PRO A 86 12.84 5.05 8.57
CA PRO A 86 11.81 5.27 9.59
C PRO A 86 11.42 6.74 9.68
N SER A 87 10.12 7.01 9.82
CA SER A 87 9.54 8.34 9.94
C SER A 87 9.25 8.69 11.40
N ALA A 88 9.39 9.95 11.77
CA ALA A 88 9.03 10.45 13.10
C ALA A 88 7.51 10.48 13.34
N ILE A 89 6.71 10.46 12.28
CA ILE A 89 5.26 10.38 12.32
C ILE A 89 4.77 9.09 11.68
N GLN A 90 3.62 8.60 12.11
CA GLN A 90 3.02 7.37 11.59
C GLN A 90 3.96 6.15 11.73
N ALA A 91 4.33 5.84 12.97
CA ALA A 91 5.35 4.82 13.29
C ALA A 91 5.10 3.46 12.61
N LEU A 92 3.85 3.03 12.46
CA LEU A 92 3.49 1.74 11.86
C LEU A 92 3.27 1.81 10.34
N TYR A 93 3.11 2.99 9.72
CA TYR A 93 2.77 3.09 8.30
C TYR A 93 3.87 2.51 7.39
N GLY A 94 5.10 2.96 7.52
CA GLY A 94 6.24 2.42 6.76
C GLY A 94 6.43 0.92 6.96
N PRO A 95 6.52 0.45 8.22
CA PRO A 95 6.63 -0.97 8.53
C PRO A 95 5.53 -1.83 7.90
N ILE A 96 4.25 -1.45 8.02
CA ILE A 96 3.16 -2.25 7.45
C ILE A 96 3.17 -2.25 5.92
N LYS A 97 3.53 -1.12 5.28
CA LYS A 97 3.69 -1.07 3.82
C LYS A 97 4.88 -1.92 3.33
N THR A 98 5.95 -1.99 4.11
CA THR A 98 7.08 -2.91 3.84
C THR A 98 6.64 -4.38 3.96
N PHE A 99 5.88 -4.70 5.00
CA PHE A 99 5.29 -6.02 5.17
C PHE A 99 4.40 -6.39 3.96
N MET A 100 3.56 -5.46 3.48
CA MET A 100 2.69 -5.69 2.33
C MET A 100 3.49 -5.96 1.03
N ASN A 101 4.62 -5.27 0.81
CA ASN A 101 5.48 -5.58 -0.34
C ASN A 101 6.01 -7.01 -0.26
N ARG A 102 6.51 -7.42 0.92
CA ARG A 102 7.04 -8.77 1.12
C ARG A 102 5.95 -9.84 1.03
N PHE A 103 4.75 -9.55 1.51
CA PHE A 103 3.60 -10.43 1.36
C PHE A 103 3.24 -10.62 -0.13
N SER A 104 3.18 -9.53 -0.91
CA SER A 104 2.96 -9.59 -2.36
C SER A 104 4.02 -10.43 -3.07
N ASP A 105 5.31 -10.25 -2.74
CA ASP A 105 6.41 -11.06 -3.29
C ASP A 105 6.22 -12.55 -2.95
N SER A 106 5.79 -12.87 -1.72
CA SER A 106 5.55 -14.25 -1.29
C SER A 106 4.40 -14.91 -2.05
N ILE A 107 3.34 -14.16 -2.36
CA ILE A 107 2.24 -14.66 -3.22
C ILE A 107 2.78 -15.02 -4.61
N ASN A 108 3.60 -14.16 -5.22
CA ASN A 108 4.21 -14.45 -6.52
C ASN A 108 5.07 -15.71 -6.50
N ILE A 109 5.96 -15.85 -5.50
CA ILE A 109 6.86 -17.00 -5.39
C ILE A 109 6.07 -18.31 -5.26
N ASN A 110 4.99 -18.29 -4.46
CA ASN A 110 4.25 -19.52 -4.16
C ASN A 110 3.18 -19.88 -5.21
N TYR A 111 2.63 -18.91 -5.95
CA TYR A 111 1.41 -19.16 -6.74
C TYR A 111 1.49 -18.71 -8.21
N ASN A 112 2.61 -18.11 -8.66
CA ASN A 112 2.75 -17.67 -10.06
C ASN A 112 2.63 -18.85 -11.04
N HIS A 113 3.19 -20.00 -10.68
CA HIS A 113 3.10 -21.22 -11.49
C HIS A 113 1.65 -21.77 -11.63
N LEU A 114 0.71 -21.27 -10.82
CA LEU A 114 -0.72 -21.58 -10.87
C LEU A 114 -1.53 -20.45 -11.56
N GLY A 115 -0.88 -19.57 -12.32
CA GLY A 115 -1.56 -18.50 -13.05
C GLY A 115 -1.91 -17.26 -12.19
N ILE A 116 -1.43 -17.18 -10.95
CA ILE A 116 -1.73 -16.07 -10.04
C ILE A 116 -0.54 -15.13 -9.95
N SER A 117 -0.80 -13.83 -10.10
CA SER A 117 0.22 -12.80 -9.89
C SER A 117 -0.24 -11.76 -8.89
N SER A 118 0.71 -11.25 -8.10
CA SER A 118 0.48 -10.16 -7.15
C SER A 118 1.38 -8.97 -7.46
N THR A 119 0.81 -7.76 -7.45
CA THR A 119 1.52 -6.51 -7.70
C THR A 119 1.41 -5.61 -6.47
N ALA A 120 2.54 -5.27 -5.86
CA ALA A 120 2.60 -4.19 -4.88
C ALA A 120 2.67 -2.85 -5.62
N LEU A 121 1.57 -2.09 -5.61
CA LEU A 121 1.54 -0.72 -6.12
C LEU A 121 2.08 0.21 -5.03
N CYS A 122 3.17 0.92 -5.32
CA CYS A 122 3.88 1.79 -4.39
C CYS A 122 3.80 3.26 -4.82
N PRO A 123 2.66 3.94 -4.61
CA PRO A 123 2.51 5.35 -4.94
C PRO A 123 3.37 6.24 -4.04
N GLY A 124 3.72 7.41 -4.58
CA GLY A 124 4.16 8.54 -3.78
C GLY A 124 2.97 9.43 -3.38
N PHE A 125 3.22 10.74 -3.26
CA PHE A 125 2.16 11.70 -2.94
C PHE A 125 1.14 11.75 -4.08
N THR A 126 -0.06 11.30 -3.77
CA THR A 126 -1.17 11.20 -4.72
C THR A 126 -2.28 12.13 -4.25
N VAL A 127 -2.79 12.95 -5.14
CA VAL A 127 -3.91 13.87 -4.84
C VAL A 127 -5.19 13.05 -4.73
N THR A 128 -5.61 12.80 -3.48
CA THR A 128 -6.81 12.04 -3.12
C THR A 128 -7.34 12.53 -1.79
N GLU A 129 -8.48 12.03 -1.36
CA GLU A 129 -9.03 12.28 -0.02
C GLU A 129 -8.25 11.59 1.11
N PHE A 130 -7.26 10.74 0.80
CA PHE A 130 -6.45 10.03 1.79
C PHE A 130 -5.82 10.97 2.83
N HIS A 131 -5.24 12.09 2.38
CA HIS A 131 -4.55 13.04 3.27
C HIS A 131 -5.54 13.78 4.16
N THR A 132 -6.71 14.14 3.64
CA THR A 132 -7.80 14.75 4.42
C THR A 132 -8.34 13.75 5.44
N ALA A 133 -8.64 12.52 5.03
CA ALA A 133 -9.13 11.46 5.91
C ALA A 133 -8.12 11.06 7.00
N SER A 134 -6.83 11.17 6.71
CA SER A 134 -5.72 10.91 7.66
C SER A 134 -5.36 12.12 8.51
N GLY A 135 -6.01 13.28 8.32
CA GLY A 135 -5.73 14.52 9.06
C GLY A 135 -4.38 15.17 8.75
N VAL A 136 -3.74 14.82 7.63
CA VAL A 136 -2.40 15.30 7.22
C VAL A 136 -2.43 16.16 5.94
N GLN A 137 -3.55 16.83 5.68
CA GLN A 137 -3.71 17.67 4.50
C GLN A 137 -2.71 18.83 4.46
N ASP A 138 -2.46 19.48 5.59
CA ASP A 138 -1.49 20.59 5.69
C ASP A 138 -0.07 20.16 5.30
N GLU A 139 0.30 18.91 5.61
CA GLU A 139 1.59 18.33 5.23
C GLU A 139 1.62 18.06 3.72
N MET A 140 0.51 17.56 3.17
CA MET A 140 0.35 17.37 1.73
C MET A 140 0.49 18.70 0.97
N ASP A 141 -0.08 19.78 1.50
CA ASP A 141 -0.05 21.09 0.85
C ASP A 141 1.37 21.65 0.75
N ARG A 142 2.25 21.32 1.71
CA ARG A 142 3.67 21.72 1.73
C ARG A 142 4.56 20.90 0.77
N VAL A 143 4.08 19.76 0.29
CA VAL A 143 4.82 18.93 -0.67
C VAL A 143 4.96 19.67 -1.99
N PRO A 144 6.18 19.74 -2.59
CA PRO A 144 6.38 20.33 -3.90
C PRO A 144 5.50 19.72 -4.98
N SER A 145 4.98 20.54 -5.88
CA SER A 145 4.02 20.11 -6.92
C SER A 145 4.55 19.02 -7.85
N PHE A 146 5.86 19.00 -8.13
CA PHE A 146 6.50 17.99 -8.97
C PHE A 146 6.51 16.58 -8.35
N LEU A 147 6.21 16.47 -7.05
CA LEU A 147 6.05 15.20 -6.32
C LEU A 147 4.57 14.77 -6.21
N LYS A 148 3.62 15.62 -6.62
CA LYS A 148 2.19 15.35 -6.53
C LYS A 148 1.67 14.82 -7.87
N PHE A 149 0.98 13.70 -7.84
CA PHE A 149 0.40 13.09 -9.04
C PHE A 149 -1.09 12.80 -8.85
N SER A 150 -1.84 12.81 -9.95
CA SER A 150 -3.27 12.51 -9.91
C SER A 150 -3.53 11.03 -9.62
N ALA A 151 -4.62 10.73 -8.92
CA ALA A 151 -5.07 9.36 -8.64
C ALA A 151 -5.27 8.55 -9.92
N GLU A 152 -5.85 9.18 -10.95
CA GLU A 152 -6.08 8.55 -12.25
C GLU A 152 -4.79 8.02 -12.89
N ARG A 153 -3.73 8.83 -12.92
CA ARG A 153 -2.43 8.42 -13.46
C ARG A 153 -1.84 7.25 -12.67
N ILE A 154 -1.88 7.34 -11.34
CA ILE A 154 -1.35 6.29 -10.46
C ILE A 154 -2.12 4.99 -10.65
N ALA A 155 -3.45 5.06 -10.69
CA ALA A 155 -4.31 3.90 -10.90
C ALA A 155 -4.05 3.25 -12.27
N LYS A 156 -3.95 4.06 -13.34
CA LYS A 156 -3.65 3.56 -14.69
C LYS A 156 -2.32 2.80 -14.74
N GLU A 157 -1.22 3.41 -14.26
CA GLU A 157 0.10 2.75 -14.24
C GLU A 157 0.08 1.48 -13.37
N GLY A 158 -0.67 1.49 -12.25
CA GLY A 158 -0.85 0.35 -11.37
C GLY A 158 -1.58 -0.82 -12.04
N VAL A 159 -2.71 -0.54 -12.67
CA VAL A 159 -3.52 -1.55 -13.37
C VAL A 159 -2.74 -2.15 -14.55
N GLU A 160 -2.07 -1.33 -15.35
CA GLU A 160 -1.20 -1.80 -16.43
C GLU A 160 -0.08 -2.72 -15.89
N ALA A 161 0.54 -2.36 -14.77
CA ALA A 161 1.57 -3.18 -14.13
C ALA A 161 1.03 -4.51 -13.61
N MET A 162 -0.17 -4.50 -13.00
CA MET A 162 -0.85 -5.68 -12.50
C MET A 162 -1.16 -6.66 -13.63
N PHE A 163 -1.75 -6.20 -14.73
CA PHE A 163 -2.04 -7.06 -15.89
C PHE A 163 -0.76 -7.55 -16.59
N ALA A 164 0.32 -6.76 -16.53
CA ALA A 164 1.63 -7.20 -17.03
C ALA A 164 2.36 -8.16 -16.06
N GLY A 165 1.77 -8.53 -14.92
CA GLY A 165 2.36 -9.44 -13.92
C GLY A 165 3.61 -8.88 -13.23
N LYS A 166 3.78 -7.55 -13.17
CA LYS A 166 4.94 -6.94 -12.50
C LYS A 166 4.79 -7.05 -10.98
N PRO A 167 5.77 -7.60 -10.24
CA PRO A 167 5.64 -7.81 -8.81
C PRO A 167 5.59 -6.48 -8.01
N ILE A 168 6.29 -5.45 -8.49
CA ILE A 168 6.30 -4.11 -7.88
C ILE A 168 6.05 -3.06 -8.96
N CYS A 169 5.14 -2.14 -8.69
CA CYS A 169 4.90 -0.96 -9.48
C CYS A 169 5.19 0.30 -8.64
N VAL A 170 6.22 1.04 -8.99
CA VAL A 170 6.45 2.41 -8.52
C VAL A 170 6.02 3.34 -9.65
N PRO A 171 4.84 3.99 -9.55
CA PRO A 171 4.36 4.87 -10.61
C PRO A 171 5.27 6.10 -10.76
N THR A 172 5.33 6.61 -11.97
CA THR A 172 6.06 7.80 -12.38
C THR A 172 7.61 7.68 -12.32
N MET A 173 8.28 8.34 -13.25
CA MET A 173 9.75 8.32 -13.30
C MET A 173 10.38 9.00 -12.08
N THR A 174 9.74 10.06 -11.57
CA THR A 174 10.19 10.79 -10.37
C THR A 174 10.32 9.84 -9.18
N TYR A 175 9.30 9.02 -8.93
CA TYR A 175 9.35 8.08 -7.80
C TYR A 175 10.21 6.86 -8.06
N LYS A 176 10.36 6.41 -9.30
CA LYS A 176 11.33 5.35 -9.66
C LYS A 176 12.75 5.77 -9.30
N ILE A 177 13.14 7.00 -9.66
CA ILE A 177 14.45 7.55 -9.30
C ILE A 177 14.59 7.68 -7.78
N LEU A 178 13.56 8.22 -7.11
CA LEU A 178 13.58 8.35 -5.65
C LEU A 178 13.75 7.00 -4.97
N VAL A 179 12.97 5.98 -5.34
CA VAL A 179 13.06 4.63 -4.76
C VAL A 179 14.42 3.99 -5.08
N PHE A 180 14.97 4.23 -6.27
CA PHE A 180 16.32 3.78 -6.59
C PHE A 180 17.35 4.40 -5.62
N MET A 181 17.26 5.69 -5.34
CA MET A 181 18.11 6.34 -4.35
C MET A 181 17.91 5.76 -2.96
N LEU A 182 16.65 5.61 -2.51
CA LEU A 182 16.31 5.05 -1.19
C LEU A 182 16.88 3.64 -0.97
N LYS A 183 16.98 2.83 -2.03
CA LYS A 183 17.51 1.48 -1.95
C LYS A 183 19.05 1.39 -1.95
N ASN A 184 19.73 2.35 -2.55
CA ASN A 184 21.16 2.25 -2.85
C ASN A 184 22.05 3.21 -2.04
N PHE A 185 21.46 4.22 -1.37
CA PHE A 185 22.22 5.17 -0.56
C PHE A 185 22.02 4.95 0.95
N PRO A 186 23.05 5.20 1.78
CA PRO A 186 22.94 5.09 3.23
C PRO A 186 21.87 6.01 3.81
N ALA A 187 21.18 5.54 4.86
CA ALA A 187 20.10 6.29 5.52
C ALA A 187 20.55 7.68 6.04
N SER A 188 21.83 7.83 6.42
CA SER A 188 22.41 9.11 6.85
C SER A 188 22.41 10.17 5.76
N ILE A 189 22.62 9.79 4.50
CA ILE A 189 22.57 10.71 3.36
C ILE A 189 21.10 11.00 3.02
N LEU A 190 20.24 9.99 3.06
CA LEU A 190 18.83 10.12 2.73
C LEU A 190 18.06 11.01 3.71
N SER A 191 18.42 10.99 5.00
CA SER A 191 17.80 11.85 6.02
C SER A 191 18.03 13.33 5.78
N LEU A 192 19.21 13.71 5.23
CA LEU A 192 19.51 15.10 4.85
C LEU A 192 18.57 15.62 3.74
N PHE A 193 18.28 14.77 2.76
CA PHE A 193 17.35 15.11 1.67
C PHE A 193 15.87 14.98 2.13
N GLY A 194 15.57 14.01 2.96
CA GLY A 194 14.24 13.76 3.49
C GLY A 194 13.67 14.94 4.25
N ARG A 195 14.48 15.64 5.05
CA ARG A 195 14.08 16.86 5.77
C ARG A 195 13.60 17.97 4.83
N LYS A 196 14.20 18.09 3.65
CA LYS A 196 13.79 19.10 2.65
C LYS A 196 12.58 18.67 1.81
N LEU A 197 12.42 17.38 1.53
CA LEU A 197 11.38 16.86 0.64
C LEU A 197 10.09 16.47 1.37
N ALA A 198 10.18 16.16 2.65
CA ALA A 198 9.06 15.80 3.50
C ALA A 198 9.22 16.42 4.90
N PRO A 199 9.01 17.75 5.02
CA PRO A 199 9.11 18.46 6.30
C PRO A 199 8.17 17.84 7.33
N GLY A 200 8.62 17.77 8.60
CA GLY A 200 7.89 17.16 9.70
C GLY A 200 8.05 15.64 9.84
N ARG A 201 8.44 14.93 8.79
CA ARG A 201 8.63 13.46 8.87
C ARG A 201 9.98 13.04 9.43
N TYR A 202 11.01 13.87 9.28
CA TYR A 202 12.39 13.57 9.66
C TYR A 202 12.99 14.64 10.57
N ASP A 203 12.16 15.56 11.06
CA ASP A 203 12.59 16.64 11.95
C ASP A 203 12.60 16.13 13.39
N LYS A 204 13.78 15.83 13.89
CA LYS A 204 14.14 15.77 15.31
C LYS A 204 15.49 16.43 15.49
#